data_8c53dc0d54a144b4c536bc466d235ce9
#
_entry.id   8c53dc0d54a144b4c536bc466d235ce9
#
_cell.length_a   1.000
_cell.length_b   1.000
_cell.length_c   1.000
_cell.angle_alpha   90.00
_cell.angle_beta   90.00
_cell.angle_gamma   90.00
#
_symmetry.space_group_name_H-M   'P 1'
#
loop_
_entity.id
_entity.type
_entity.pdbx_description
1 polymer ?
#
loop_
_entity_poly.entity_id
_entity_poly.type
_entity_poly.pdbx_seq_one_letter_code
_entity_poly.pdbx_strand_id
1 'polypeptide(L)'
;MGKSVDVNLKQFYTNVLKNNPLLYDHQFIVTFSGADLPARLVSDPSNFTSLTYFVKSATIPKIEIMEHTVNFLSQDFVVPGSLQNTAGTWDCKLMATNSLNHYVALRDWHKQFADLARNGGGQHTIPNVTAHVHVLDSTMQEELHDFVLEGVFPSKLADISMKYENAANIPELTCTFQYQYMYKSSEGDPLGA
;
A
#
# COMPACT_ATOMS: atom_id res chain seq x y z
N MET A 1 -9.92 30.53 -35.26
CA MET A 1 -9.04 31.30 -34.33
C MET A 1 -8.56 30.35 -33.25
N GLY A 2 -7.32 29.92 -33.35
CA GLY A 2 -6.71 29.08 -32.29
C GLY A 2 -6.44 29.95 -31.08
N LYS A 3 -6.93 29.54 -29.89
CA LYS A 3 -6.48 30.12 -28.61
C LYS A 3 -5.00 29.78 -28.43
N SER A 4 -4.13 30.77 -28.48
CA SER A 4 -2.75 30.57 -28.03
C SER A 4 -2.79 30.32 -26.52
N VAL A 5 -2.34 29.15 -26.09
CA VAL A 5 -2.08 28.87 -24.68
C VAL A 5 -0.72 29.45 -24.38
N ASP A 6 -0.71 30.59 -23.74
CA ASP A 6 0.54 31.25 -23.30
C ASP A 6 1.01 30.56 -22.02
N VAL A 7 1.91 29.59 -22.15
CA VAL A 7 2.53 28.92 -20.99
C VAL A 7 3.60 29.84 -20.43
N ASN A 8 3.25 30.61 -19.41
CA ASN A 8 4.16 31.52 -18.75
C ASN A 8 4.92 30.80 -17.61
N LEU A 9 6.24 30.68 -17.74
CA LEU A 9 7.12 30.04 -16.75
C LEU A 9 6.97 30.65 -15.35
N LYS A 10 6.72 31.97 -15.26
CA LYS A 10 6.51 32.66 -14.00
C LYS A 10 5.20 32.22 -13.32
N GLN A 11 4.15 32.02 -14.11
CA GLN A 11 2.86 31.49 -13.60
C GLN A 11 3.00 30.05 -13.16
N PHE A 12 3.74 29.22 -13.90
CA PHE A 12 4.04 27.86 -13.49
C PHE A 12 4.80 27.83 -12.17
N TYR A 13 5.86 28.63 -12.04
CA TYR A 13 6.63 28.73 -10.80
C TYR A 13 5.75 29.19 -9.60
N THR A 14 4.95 30.23 -9.79
CA THR A 14 4.15 30.80 -8.70
C THR A 14 2.99 29.88 -8.32
N ASN A 15 2.28 29.32 -9.29
CA ASN A 15 1.04 28.58 -9.04
C ASN A 15 1.27 27.11 -8.72
N VAL A 16 2.34 26.53 -9.28
CA VAL A 16 2.63 25.11 -9.08
C VAL A 16 3.72 24.90 -8.02
N LEU A 17 4.91 25.44 -8.24
CA LEU A 17 6.05 25.12 -7.38
C LEU A 17 6.04 25.85 -6.04
N LYS A 18 5.56 27.09 -6.01
CA LYS A 18 5.55 27.89 -4.78
C LYS A 18 4.37 27.59 -3.87
N ASN A 19 3.18 27.42 -4.45
CA ASN A 19 1.95 27.25 -3.68
C ASN A 19 1.55 25.78 -3.50
N ASN A 20 2.02 24.89 -4.39
CA ASN A 20 1.77 23.45 -4.33
C ASN A 20 3.11 22.73 -4.52
N PRO A 21 3.87 22.49 -3.45
CA PRO A 21 5.12 21.74 -3.55
C PRO A 21 4.86 20.35 -4.14
N LEU A 22 5.74 19.91 -5.02
CA LEU A 22 5.65 18.58 -5.62
C LEU A 22 5.91 17.51 -4.57
N LEU A 23 5.17 16.43 -4.63
CA LEU A 23 5.40 15.25 -3.81
C LEU A 23 6.62 14.49 -4.32
N TYR A 24 7.51 14.08 -3.42
CA TYR A 24 8.64 13.22 -3.73
C TYR A 24 8.35 11.78 -3.30
N ASP A 25 8.91 10.82 -4.01
CA ASP A 25 8.68 9.39 -3.82
C ASP A 25 9.04 8.85 -2.42
N HIS A 26 9.87 9.57 -1.67
CA HIS A 26 10.31 9.16 -0.34
C HIS A 26 9.44 9.73 0.80
N GLN A 27 8.44 10.55 0.49
CA GLN A 27 7.58 11.22 1.48
C GLN A 27 6.41 10.34 1.90
N PHE A 28 6.70 9.15 2.41
CA PHE A 28 5.67 8.24 2.91
C PHE A 28 6.13 7.42 4.10
N ILE A 29 5.19 6.97 4.92
CA ILE A 29 5.38 5.98 5.99
C ILE A 29 4.25 4.97 5.91
N VAL A 30 4.57 3.70 6.19
CA VAL A 30 3.58 2.63 6.29
C VAL A 30 3.50 2.13 7.72
N THR A 31 2.30 2.07 8.28
CA THR A 31 2.05 1.51 9.60
C THR A 31 0.98 0.43 9.53
N PHE A 32 1.02 -0.52 10.48
CA PHE A 32 0.03 -1.56 10.62
C PHE A 32 -0.56 -1.50 12.01
N SER A 33 -1.86 -1.74 12.14
CA SER A 33 -2.58 -1.82 13.40
C SER A 33 -3.63 -2.94 13.35
N GLY A 34 -4.10 -3.39 14.49
CA GLY A 34 -5.19 -4.38 14.55
C GLY A 34 -4.99 -5.46 15.60
N ALA A 35 -6.09 -6.13 15.96
CA ALA A 35 -6.12 -7.14 17.01
C ALA A 35 -5.56 -8.50 16.56
N ASP A 36 -5.61 -8.80 15.26
CA ASP A 36 -5.20 -10.09 14.69
C ASP A 36 -3.74 -10.08 14.19
N LEU A 37 -2.97 -9.06 14.56
CA LEU A 37 -1.53 -9.08 14.32
C LEU A 37 -0.88 -10.20 15.15
N PRO A 38 0.12 -10.92 14.59
CA PRO A 38 0.83 -11.96 15.33
C PRO A 38 1.36 -11.44 16.66
N ALA A 39 1.21 -12.24 17.73
CA ALA A 39 1.72 -11.88 19.06
C ALA A 39 3.19 -11.47 19.05
N ARG A 40 3.97 -12.02 18.14
CA ARG A 40 5.39 -11.68 17.96
C ARG A 40 5.59 -10.27 17.41
N LEU A 41 4.66 -9.77 16.56
CA LEU A 41 4.68 -8.39 16.07
C LEU A 41 4.11 -7.41 17.09
N VAL A 42 3.19 -7.88 17.94
CA VAL A 42 2.57 -7.07 19.00
C VAL A 42 3.44 -7.02 20.26
N SER A 43 4.07 -8.15 20.63
CA SER A 43 4.90 -8.24 21.84
C SER A 43 6.28 -7.59 21.71
N ASP A 44 6.74 -7.34 20.50
CA ASP A 44 7.98 -6.62 20.24
C ASP A 44 7.69 -5.35 19.42
N PRO A 45 7.38 -4.24 20.11
CA PRO A 45 7.14 -2.95 19.44
C PRO A 45 8.30 -2.51 18.56
N SER A 46 9.54 -2.95 18.86
CA SER A 46 10.72 -2.64 18.05
C SER A 46 10.66 -3.32 16.68
N ASN A 47 10.13 -4.54 16.59
CA ASN A 47 9.97 -5.24 15.32
C ASN A 47 8.88 -4.58 14.45
N PHE A 48 7.81 -4.12 15.05
CA PHE A 48 6.74 -3.45 14.34
C PHE A 48 7.16 -2.04 13.90
N THR A 49 7.77 -1.29 14.80
CA THR A 49 8.32 0.03 14.49
C THR A 49 9.42 -0.07 13.43
N SER A 50 10.22 -1.14 13.48
CA SER A 50 11.28 -1.35 12.50
C SER A 50 10.74 -1.70 11.11
N LEU A 51 9.61 -2.43 10.99
CA LEU A 51 8.94 -2.66 9.70
C LEU A 51 8.65 -1.34 8.99
N THR A 52 8.10 -0.37 9.70
CA THR A 52 7.80 0.97 9.18
C THR A 52 9.03 1.66 8.59
N TYR A 53 10.16 1.59 9.24
CA TYR A 53 11.41 2.21 8.78
C TYR A 53 12.13 1.44 7.66
N PHE A 54 11.80 0.17 7.48
CA PHE A 54 12.44 -0.67 6.45
C PHE A 54 11.61 -0.81 5.18
N VAL A 55 10.45 -0.17 5.09
CA VAL A 55 9.69 -0.09 3.85
C VAL A 55 10.48 0.76 2.86
N LYS A 56 10.90 0.14 1.78
CA LYS A 56 11.61 0.80 0.67
C LYS A 56 10.65 1.43 -0.32
N SER A 57 9.57 0.73 -0.62
CA SER A 57 8.52 1.23 -1.50
C SER A 57 7.18 0.61 -1.15
N ALA A 58 6.15 1.42 -1.25
CA ALA A 58 4.76 1.01 -1.19
C ALA A 58 4.00 1.74 -2.30
N THR A 59 2.92 1.15 -2.77
CA THR A 59 2.05 1.76 -3.76
C THR A 59 0.75 2.18 -3.10
N ILE A 60 0.16 3.28 -3.55
CA ILE A 60 -1.24 3.57 -3.23
C ILE A 60 -2.08 2.74 -4.20
N PRO A 61 -2.97 1.85 -3.71
CA PRO A 61 -3.76 1.02 -4.59
C PRO A 61 -4.64 1.83 -5.54
N LYS A 62 -4.86 1.28 -6.73
CA LYS A 62 -5.73 1.88 -7.74
C LYS A 62 -7.20 1.75 -7.36
N ILE A 63 -8.00 2.70 -7.80
CA ILE A 63 -9.45 2.67 -7.73
C ILE A 63 -9.97 2.53 -9.15
N GLU A 64 -10.86 1.57 -9.40
CA GLU A 64 -11.45 1.31 -10.71
C GLU A 64 -12.97 1.38 -10.63
N ILE A 65 -13.58 1.98 -11.65
CA ILE A 65 -15.02 2.03 -11.84
C ILE A 65 -15.36 1.10 -13.00
N MET A 66 -16.38 0.27 -12.85
CA MET A 66 -16.90 -0.53 -13.96
C MET A 66 -17.46 0.39 -15.04
N GLU A 67 -17.16 0.05 -16.29
CA GLU A 67 -17.69 0.75 -17.46
C GLU A 67 -18.76 -0.12 -18.11
N HIS A 68 -19.88 0.48 -18.47
CA HIS A 68 -20.92 -0.14 -19.24
C HIS A 68 -21.00 0.50 -20.62
N THR A 69 -20.88 -0.32 -21.67
CA THR A 69 -21.07 0.15 -23.04
C THR A 69 -22.51 0.00 -23.45
N VAL A 70 -23.10 1.09 -23.84
CA VAL A 70 -24.47 1.14 -24.40
C VAL A 70 -24.37 1.45 -25.89
N ASN A 71 -24.84 0.52 -26.74
CA ASN A 71 -24.89 0.74 -28.19
C ASN A 71 -26.21 1.40 -28.55
N PHE A 72 -26.12 2.54 -29.23
CA PHE A 72 -27.27 3.24 -29.78
C PHE A 72 -26.97 3.73 -31.19
N LEU A 73 -27.80 3.33 -32.17
CA LEU A 73 -27.67 3.66 -33.60
C LEU A 73 -26.26 3.39 -34.15
N SER A 74 -25.71 2.22 -33.85
CA SER A 74 -24.35 1.79 -34.25
C SER A 74 -23.21 2.64 -33.69
N GLN A 75 -23.46 3.40 -32.64
CA GLN A 75 -22.43 4.11 -31.87
C GLN A 75 -22.41 3.57 -30.44
N ASP A 76 -21.21 3.38 -29.94
CA ASP A 76 -20.97 2.92 -28.57
C ASP A 76 -20.80 4.12 -27.64
N PHE A 77 -21.59 4.14 -26.58
CA PHE A 77 -21.48 5.12 -25.50
C PHE A 77 -20.99 4.39 -24.25
N VAL A 78 -19.91 4.88 -23.65
CA VAL A 78 -19.39 4.37 -22.39
C VAL A 78 -19.99 5.18 -21.24
N VAL A 79 -20.69 4.51 -20.34
CA VAL A 79 -21.27 5.11 -19.15
C VAL A 79 -20.63 4.54 -17.90
N PRO A 80 -20.38 5.36 -16.86
CA PRO A 80 -19.82 4.86 -15.60
C PRO A 80 -20.83 3.95 -14.90
N GLY A 81 -20.35 2.82 -14.41
CA GLY A 81 -21.11 1.88 -13.59
C GLY A 81 -20.79 2.02 -12.11
N SER A 82 -20.93 0.93 -11.37
CA SER A 82 -20.59 0.85 -9.96
C SER A 82 -19.07 0.70 -9.76
N LEU A 83 -18.61 0.89 -8.53
CA LEU A 83 -17.25 0.55 -8.13
C LEU A 83 -16.94 -0.92 -8.46
N GLN A 84 -15.86 -1.13 -9.16
CA GLN A 84 -15.33 -2.47 -9.39
C GLN A 84 -14.60 -2.90 -8.14
N ASN A 85 -14.90 -4.07 -7.65
CA ASN A 85 -14.22 -4.80 -6.59
C ASN A 85 -13.36 -3.94 -5.64
N THR A 86 -13.81 -3.75 -4.43
CA THR A 86 -13.07 -2.97 -3.41
C THR A 86 -11.84 -3.72 -2.88
N ALA A 87 -11.86 -5.07 -2.93
CA ALA A 87 -10.74 -5.91 -2.51
C ALA A 87 -9.64 -5.92 -3.57
N GLY A 88 -8.40 -5.92 -3.14
CA GLY A 88 -7.27 -5.89 -4.06
C GLY A 88 -5.97 -6.42 -3.47
N THR A 89 -4.93 -6.34 -4.29
CA THR A 89 -3.55 -6.65 -3.89
C THR A 89 -2.75 -5.38 -3.68
N TRP A 90 -1.89 -5.40 -2.69
CA TRP A 90 -1.00 -4.32 -2.36
C TRP A 90 0.43 -4.82 -2.15
N ASP A 91 1.35 -4.34 -2.95
CA ASP A 91 2.76 -4.72 -2.88
C ASP A 91 3.55 -3.74 -2.03
N CYS A 92 4.29 -4.29 -1.07
CA CYS A 92 5.21 -3.56 -0.22
C CYS A 92 6.60 -4.19 -0.32
N LYS A 93 7.61 -3.37 -0.61
CA LYS A 93 9.01 -3.81 -0.65
C LYS A 93 9.71 -3.36 0.61
N LEU A 94 10.39 -4.29 1.26
CA LEU A 94 11.16 -4.08 2.48
C LEU A 94 12.64 -4.30 2.22
N MET A 95 13.48 -3.54 2.89
CA MET A 95 14.91 -3.82 2.94
C MET A 95 15.16 -4.99 3.88
N ALA A 96 15.94 -5.98 3.44
CA ALA A 96 16.32 -7.09 4.29
C ALA A 96 17.35 -6.65 5.33
N THR A 97 17.07 -6.95 6.61
CA THR A 97 18.03 -6.76 7.68
C THR A 97 18.95 -7.98 7.78
N ASN A 98 20.12 -7.80 8.40
CA ASN A 98 21.10 -8.89 8.59
C ASN A 98 20.53 -10.08 9.39
N SER A 99 19.58 -9.84 10.30
CA SER A 99 18.92 -10.86 11.11
C SER A 99 17.69 -11.49 10.42
N LEU A 100 17.23 -10.97 9.28
CA LEU A 100 16.00 -11.36 8.59
C LEU A 100 14.75 -11.40 9.48
N ASN A 101 14.72 -10.63 10.55
CA ASN A 101 13.62 -10.63 11.53
C ASN A 101 12.28 -10.28 10.87
N HIS A 102 12.28 -9.31 9.93
CA HIS A 102 11.07 -8.93 9.21
C HIS A 102 10.52 -10.07 8.35
N TYR A 103 11.39 -10.81 7.68
CA TYR A 103 10.98 -11.98 6.90
C TYR A 103 10.36 -13.06 7.79
N VAL A 104 11.00 -13.36 8.93
CA VAL A 104 10.49 -14.36 9.88
C VAL A 104 9.15 -13.91 10.45
N ALA A 105 8.99 -12.65 10.82
CA ALA A 105 7.74 -12.11 11.35
C ALA A 105 6.61 -12.19 10.32
N LEU A 106 6.85 -11.78 9.07
CA LEU A 106 5.87 -11.87 7.98
C LEU A 106 5.54 -13.33 7.63
N ARG A 107 6.52 -14.23 7.66
CA ARG A 107 6.30 -15.66 7.46
C ARG A 107 5.43 -16.27 8.55
N ASP A 108 5.68 -15.90 9.80
CA ASP A 108 4.87 -16.37 10.93
C ASP A 108 3.44 -15.83 10.84
N TRP A 109 3.27 -14.60 10.38
CA TRP A 109 1.94 -14.05 10.08
C TRP A 109 1.25 -14.80 8.94
N HIS A 110 1.94 -15.03 7.82
CA HIS A 110 1.41 -15.82 6.70
C HIS A 110 0.96 -17.23 7.13
N LYS A 111 1.70 -17.87 8.04
CA LYS A 111 1.36 -19.22 8.54
C LYS A 111 0.04 -19.28 9.32
N GLN A 112 -0.44 -18.19 9.86
CA GLN A 112 -1.76 -18.17 10.54
C GLN A 112 -2.88 -18.47 9.56
N PHE A 113 -2.72 -18.09 8.29
CA PHE A 113 -3.70 -18.30 7.23
C PHE A 113 -3.46 -19.58 6.44
N ALA A 114 -2.21 -20.00 6.30
CA ALA A 114 -1.82 -21.15 5.48
C ALA A 114 -0.68 -21.92 6.16
N ASP A 115 -1.00 -22.84 7.04
CA ASP A 115 -0.02 -23.70 7.71
C ASP A 115 0.04 -25.08 7.09
N LEU A 116 1.19 -25.41 6.50
CA LEU A 116 1.44 -26.73 5.91
C LEU A 116 1.36 -27.85 6.96
N ALA A 117 1.78 -27.59 8.20
CA ALA A 117 1.72 -28.55 9.29
C ALA A 117 0.28 -28.90 9.73
N ARG A 118 -0.68 -28.07 9.37
CA ARG A 118 -2.11 -28.28 9.63
C ARG A 118 -2.89 -28.65 8.37
N ASN A 119 -2.23 -29.29 7.39
CA ASN A 119 -2.83 -29.66 6.10
C ASN A 119 -3.47 -28.48 5.36
N GLY A 120 -2.85 -27.31 5.43
CA GLY A 120 -3.37 -26.10 4.81
C GLY A 120 -4.51 -25.43 5.58
N GLY A 121 -4.94 -25.98 6.72
CA GLY A 121 -5.94 -25.37 7.60
C GLY A 121 -5.35 -24.16 8.33
N GLY A 122 -6.00 -23.03 8.24
CA GLY A 122 -5.64 -21.78 8.91
C GLY A 122 -6.89 -20.99 9.30
N GLN A 123 -6.68 -19.74 9.65
CA GLN A 123 -7.79 -18.81 9.89
C GLN A 123 -8.45 -18.45 8.56
N HIS A 124 -9.75 -18.71 8.42
CA HIS A 124 -10.54 -18.42 7.22
C HIS A 124 -11.45 -17.20 7.36
N THR A 125 -11.28 -16.44 8.44
CA THR A 125 -11.99 -15.19 8.67
C THR A 125 -11.18 -14.00 8.14
N ILE A 126 -11.85 -12.93 7.77
CA ILE A 126 -11.19 -11.67 7.43
C ILE A 126 -10.48 -11.17 8.70
N PRO A 127 -9.15 -10.94 8.65
CA PRO A 127 -8.42 -10.48 9.82
C PRO A 127 -8.77 -9.03 10.15
N ASN A 128 -8.83 -8.72 11.45
CA ASN A 128 -8.94 -7.36 11.94
C ASN A 128 -7.54 -6.72 11.98
N VAL A 129 -7.03 -6.41 10.80
CA VAL A 129 -5.74 -5.73 10.61
C VAL A 129 -5.91 -4.63 9.58
N THR A 130 -5.43 -3.46 9.93
CA THR A 130 -5.47 -2.26 9.11
C THR A 130 -4.05 -1.84 8.77
N ALA A 131 -3.80 -1.51 7.51
CA ALA A 131 -2.56 -0.87 7.08
C ALA A 131 -2.83 0.58 6.69
N HIS A 132 -1.96 1.47 7.11
CA HIS A 132 -2.00 2.88 6.78
C HIS A 132 -0.81 3.24 5.90
N VAL A 133 -1.08 3.97 4.82
CA VAL A 133 -0.08 4.57 3.96
C VAL A 133 -0.18 6.09 4.14
N HIS A 134 0.67 6.61 5.02
CA HIS A 134 0.75 8.03 5.31
C HIS A 134 1.61 8.72 4.26
N VAL A 135 1.06 9.72 3.61
CA VAL A 135 1.79 10.63 2.72
C VAL A 135 2.18 11.87 3.52
N LEU A 136 3.46 12.16 3.55
CA LEU A 136 4.03 13.22 4.37
C LEU A 136 4.32 14.48 3.55
N ASP A 137 4.46 15.60 4.24
CA ASP A 137 4.92 16.84 3.66
C ASP A 137 6.44 16.79 3.33
N SER A 138 6.95 17.86 2.73
CA SER A 138 8.38 17.99 2.36
C SER A 138 9.32 18.00 3.57
N THR A 139 8.83 18.26 4.76
CA THR A 139 9.60 18.23 6.02
C THR A 139 9.55 16.88 6.71
N MET A 140 8.71 15.96 6.22
CA MET A 140 8.43 14.63 6.81
C MET A 140 7.92 14.70 8.26
N GLN A 141 7.29 15.81 8.63
CA GLN A 141 6.78 16.04 9.99
C GLN A 141 5.25 16.08 10.05
N GLU A 142 4.61 16.52 8.98
CA GLU A 142 3.16 16.60 8.90
C GLU A 142 2.60 15.59 7.91
N GLU A 143 1.52 14.92 8.32
CA GLU A 143 0.76 14.03 7.46
C GLU A 143 -0.19 14.84 6.58
N LEU A 144 -0.06 14.67 5.27
CA LEU A 144 -0.95 15.31 4.30
C LEU A 144 -2.17 14.43 3.99
N HIS A 145 -1.93 13.15 3.82
CA HIS A 145 -2.97 12.16 3.51
C HIS A 145 -2.66 10.84 4.16
N ASP A 146 -3.70 10.17 4.66
CA ASP A 146 -3.66 8.81 5.17
C ASP A 146 -4.63 7.94 4.35
N PHE A 147 -4.09 6.93 3.69
CA PHE A 147 -4.85 5.90 2.98
C PHE A 147 -4.90 4.65 3.84
N VAL A 148 -6.10 4.26 4.20
CA VAL A 148 -6.39 3.16 5.10
C VAL A 148 -6.83 1.95 4.29
N LEU A 149 -6.15 0.81 4.50
CA LEU A 149 -6.49 -0.48 3.91
C LEU A 149 -6.98 -1.41 5.02
N GLU A 150 -8.20 -1.89 4.89
CA GLU A 150 -8.84 -2.74 5.90
C GLU A 150 -8.79 -4.22 5.53
N GLY A 151 -8.72 -5.07 6.56
CA GLY A 151 -8.71 -6.52 6.40
C GLY A 151 -7.45 -7.02 5.71
N VAL A 152 -6.30 -6.45 6.06
CA VAL A 152 -5.00 -6.72 5.41
C VAL A 152 -4.40 -8.02 5.93
N PHE A 153 -3.90 -8.85 5.01
CA PHE A 153 -3.10 -10.04 5.34
C PHE A 153 -2.07 -10.33 4.26
N PRO A 154 -0.91 -10.91 4.63
CA PRO A 154 0.12 -11.28 3.67
C PRO A 154 -0.34 -12.50 2.86
N SER A 155 -0.49 -12.33 1.55
CA SER A 155 -0.87 -13.41 0.63
C SER A 155 0.33 -14.07 0.00
N LYS A 156 1.41 -13.32 -0.24
CA LYS A 156 2.62 -13.83 -0.87
C LYS A 156 3.86 -13.15 -0.31
N LEU A 157 4.86 -13.96 0.02
CA LEU A 157 6.22 -13.52 0.31
C LEU A 157 7.10 -13.94 -0.87
N ALA A 158 7.71 -12.97 -1.55
CA ALA A 158 8.60 -13.25 -2.66
C ALA A 158 9.96 -13.80 -2.17
N ASP A 159 10.68 -14.41 -3.10
CA ASP A 159 12.01 -14.94 -2.85
C ASP A 159 13.00 -13.81 -2.53
N ILE A 160 13.90 -14.09 -1.60
CA ILE A 160 15.04 -13.20 -1.31
C ILE A 160 16.23 -13.71 -2.14
N SER A 161 16.62 -12.95 -3.15
CA SER A 161 17.79 -13.27 -3.97
C SER A 161 19.07 -12.91 -3.24
N MET A 162 19.90 -13.93 -2.95
CA MET A 162 21.24 -13.76 -2.38
C MET A 162 22.28 -14.12 -3.44
N LYS A 163 23.20 -13.19 -3.72
CA LYS A 163 24.27 -13.40 -4.70
C LYS A 163 25.62 -13.11 -4.07
N TYR A 164 26.57 -13.97 -4.34
CA TYR A 164 27.94 -13.84 -3.83
C TYR A 164 28.76 -12.77 -4.55
N GLU A 165 28.34 -12.43 -5.78
CA GLU A 165 29.10 -11.61 -6.72
C GLU A 165 29.05 -10.10 -6.50
N ASN A 166 28.08 -9.60 -5.72
CA ASN A 166 27.89 -8.16 -5.49
C ASN A 166 27.76 -7.85 -4.01
N ALA A 167 28.89 -7.59 -3.38
CA ALA A 167 28.97 -7.33 -1.93
C ALA A 167 28.29 -6.03 -1.44
N ALA A 168 27.75 -5.20 -2.33
CA ALA A 168 27.23 -3.87 -1.99
C ALA A 168 25.71 -3.72 -2.06
N ASN A 169 24.96 -4.70 -2.55
CA ASN A 169 23.52 -4.60 -2.70
C ASN A 169 22.78 -5.18 -1.49
N ILE A 170 21.90 -4.38 -0.89
CA ILE A 170 21.00 -4.85 0.18
C ILE A 170 19.86 -5.64 -0.49
N PRO A 171 19.64 -6.92 -0.12
CA PRO A 171 18.53 -7.70 -0.64
C PRO A 171 17.19 -7.06 -0.32
N GLU A 172 16.24 -7.18 -1.24
CA GLU A 172 14.88 -6.69 -1.07
C GLU A 172 13.93 -7.86 -0.82
N LEU A 173 13.00 -7.66 0.09
CA LEU A 173 11.89 -8.56 0.36
C LEU A 173 10.61 -7.92 -0.16
N THR A 174 9.97 -8.54 -1.15
CA THR A 174 8.64 -8.12 -1.60
C THR A 174 7.58 -8.95 -0.89
N CYS A 175 6.66 -8.27 -0.22
CA CYS A 175 5.46 -8.86 0.37
C CYS A 175 4.23 -8.33 -0.36
N THR A 176 3.42 -9.25 -0.89
CA THR A 176 2.11 -8.92 -1.46
C THR A 176 1.05 -9.17 -0.40
N PHE A 177 0.35 -8.13 -0.04
CA PHE A 177 -0.80 -8.18 0.85
C PHE A 177 -2.10 -8.22 0.05
N GLN A 178 -3.13 -8.85 0.63
CA GLN A 178 -4.53 -8.69 0.22
C GLN A 178 -5.20 -7.74 1.20
N TYR A 179 -6.15 -6.95 0.71
CA TYR A 179 -7.00 -6.08 1.52
C TYR A 179 -8.45 -6.17 1.02
N GLN A 180 -9.42 -5.83 1.84
CA GLN A 180 -10.84 -5.90 1.52
C GLN A 180 -11.33 -4.62 0.85
N TYR A 181 -10.97 -3.47 1.41
CA TYR A 181 -11.30 -2.16 0.86
C TYR A 181 -10.31 -1.11 1.32
N MET A 182 -10.28 0.00 0.60
CA MET A 182 -9.43 1.14 0.87
C MET A 182 -10.27 2.41 0.92
N TYR A 183 -9.95 3.29 1.84
CA TYR A 183 -10.53 4.62 1.94
C TYR A 183 -9.48 5.63 2.42
N LYS A 184 -9.81 6.91 2.28
CA LYS A 184 -9.00 7.98 2.86
C LYS A 184 -9.50 8.28 4.26
N SER A 185 -8.60 8.34 5.24
CA SER A 185 -8.95 8.53 6.66
C SER A 185 -9.85 9.76 6.89
N SER A 186 -9.65 10.84 6.12
CA SER A 186 -10.49 12.05 6.20
C SER A 186 -11.94 11.87 5.71
N GLU A 187 -12.23 10.78 4.97
CA GLU A 187 -13.57 10.48 4.45
C GLU A 187 -14.36 9.58 5.41
N GLY A 188 -13.68 9.00 6.41
CA GLY A 188 -14.24 8.04 7.35
C GLY A 188 -14.38 6.63 6.74
N ASP A 189 -14.62 5.64 7.58
CA ASP A 189 -14.84 4.26 7.14
C ASP A 189 -16.18 4.15 6.37
N PRO A 190 -16.16 3.74 5.09
CA PRO A 190 -17.37 3.63 4.26
C PRO A 190 -18.33 2.54 4.75
N LEU A 191 -17.86 1.57 5.53
CA LEU A 191 -18.70 0.49 6.07
C LEU A 191 -19.15 0.74 7.50
N GLY A 192 -18.62 1.79 8.16
CA GLY A 192 -19.09 2.24 9.48
C GLY A 192 -18.94 1.16 10.55
N ALA A 193 -17.70 0.82 10.91
CA ALA A 193 -17.44 -0.06 12.04
C ALA A 193 -17.71 0.64 13.38
#